data_6b4d22b5530bfbe79f6d0980e6485207
#
_entry.id   6b4d22b5530bfbe79f6d0980e6485207
#
_cell.length_a   1.000
_cell.length_b   1.000
_cell.length_c   1.000
_cell.angle_alpha   90.00
_cell.angle_beta   90.00
_cell.angle_gamma   90.00
#
_symmetry.space_group_name_H-M   'P 1'
#
loop_
_entity.id
_entity.type
_entity.pdbx_description
1 polymer ?
#
loop_
_entity_poly.entity_id
_entity_poly.type
_entity_poly.pdbx_seq_one_letter_code
_entity_poly.pdbx_strand_id
1 'polypeptide(L)'
;CTNYECYKGIYSSFNSMNMFEIAHSLNRQYGTEQWCIYRGKHLMTFVDNHDVSRLATILTNKNHIPLAYGLLFGMPGIPCIYYGSEWGEEGAKAPDNDYALRPCFEEPKPNELTELIREMIAVRRASDALCNGSYRNVVLTNHQLIFERRTDSDRMLVAINASDSEYTADHHELQGSFEKVLSYPCAAEAGKSSCDSAAETAADTSASEDGSADTPETAAGAVTETVTIQGQIVMPPYSAQYFHQV
;
A
#
# COMPACT_ATOMS: atom_id res chain seq x y z
N CYS A 1 1.75 20.80 1.50
CA CYS A 1 0.60 20.49 2.35
C CYS A 1 0.52 19.00 2.65
N THR A 2 0.18 18.65 3.89
CA THR A 2 -0.06 17.30 4.39
C THR A 2 -1.51 16.89 4.20
N ASN A 3 -1.75 15.66 3.76
CA ASN A 3 -3.10 15.17 3.45
C ASN A 3 -3.69 14.37 4.62
N TYR A 4 -4.12 15.08 5.67
CA TYR A 4 -4.79 14.47 6.83
C TYR A 4 -6.16 13.87 6.49
N GLU A 5 -6.84 14.36 5.45
CA GLU A 5 -8.12 13.80 5.03
C GLU A 5 -7.94 12.38 4.48
N CYS A 6 -6.97 12.16 3.59
CA CYS A 6 -6.68 10.82 3.10
C CYS A 6 -6.11 9.92 4.20
N TYR A 7 -5.26 10.44 5.11
CA TYR A 7 -4.82 9.69 6.29
C TYR A 7 -6.03 9.13 7.06
N LYS A 8 -6.99 10.01 7.42
CA LYS A 8 -8.21 9.58 8.11
C LYS A 8 -9.01 8.58 7.27
N GLY A 9 -9.20 8.88 5.99
CA GLY A 9 -9.93 8.00 5.07
C GLY A 9 -9.32 6.61 4.97
N ILE A 10 -7.98 6.48 4.97
CA ILE A 10 -7.30 5.18 4.91
C ILE A 10 -7.65 4.34 6.13
N TYR A 11 -7.29 4.78 7.35
CA TYR A 11 -7.48 3.93 8.51
C TYR A 11 -8.96 3.70 8.85
N SER A 12 -9.83 4.70 8.63
CA SER A 12 -11.26 4.53 8.89
C SER A 12 -11.90 3.56 7.91
N SER A 13 -11.52 3.58 6.64
CA SER A 13 -12.04 2.61 5.66
C SER A 13 -11.74 1.17 6.05
N PHE A 14 -10.52 0.89 6.51
CA PHE A 14 -10.16 -0.45 6.95
C PHE A 14 -10.83 -0.84 8.27
N ASN A 15 -10.89 0.06 9.26
CA ASN A 15 -11.48 -0.25 10.55
C ASN A 15 -13.02 -0.39 10.51
N SER A 16 -13.70 0.41 9.67
CA SER A 16 -15.16 0.33 9.48
C SER A 16 -15.57 -0.64 8.37
N MET A 17 -14.61 -1.26 7.67
CA MET A 17 -14.86 -2.10 6.50
C MET A 17 -15.70 -1.36 5.46
N ASN A 18 -15.32 -0.11 5.15
CA ASN A 18 -16.07 0.76 4.26
C ASN A 18 -15.15 1.58 3.34
N MET A 19 -14.81 1.01 2.17
CA MET A 19 -13.92 1.65 1.19
C MET A 19 -14.52 2.93 0.57
N PHE A 20 -15.81 3.20 0.75
CA PHE A 20 -16.42 4.45 0.30
C PHE A 20 -15.83 5.69 0.99
N GLU A 21 -15.30 5.56 2.22
CA GLU A 21 -14.73 6.69 2.95
C GLU A 21 -13.47 7.25 2.24
N ILE A 22 -12.49 6.38 1.97
CA ILE A 22 -11.28 6.82 1.25
C ILE A 22 -11.57 7.14 -0.21
N ALA A 23 -12.43 6.37 -0.88
CA ALA A 23 -12.81 6.63 -2.27
C ALA A 23 -13.50 8.00 -2.41
N HIS A 24 -14.35 8.40 -1.45
CA HIS A 24 -14.96 9.72 -1.42
C HIS A 24 -13.89 10.83 -1.30
N SER A 25 -12.95 10.70 -0.38
CA SER A 25 -11.86 11.68 -0.18
C SER A 25 -10.99 11.81 -1.42
N LEU A 26 -10.61 10.68 -2.03
CA LEU A 26 -9.80 10.67 -3.26
C LEU A 26 -10.54 11.28 -4.44
N ASN A 27 -11.82 10.94 -4.62
CA ASN A 27 -12.64 11.46 -5.70
C ASN A 27 -12.87 12.97 -5.56
N ARG A 28 -13.14 13.45 -4.33
CA ARG A 28 -13.30 14.87 -4.03
C ARG A 28 -12.02 15.67 -4.28
N GLN A 29 -10.86 15.07 -4.00
CA GLN A 29 -9.57 15.74 -4.12
C GLN A 29 -8.98 15.66 -5.53
N TYR A 30 -9.04 14.51 -6.18
CA TYR A 30 -8.28 14.17 -7.38
C TYR A 30 -9.13 13.62 -8.54
N GLY A 31 -10.44 13.53 -8.39
CA GLY A 31 -11.32 13.01 -9.41
C GLY A 31 -11.28 13.79 -10.72
N THR A 32 -12.08 13.37 -11.69
CA THR A 32 -12.10 13.95 -13.04
C THR A 32 -12.88 15.26 -13.16
N GLU A 33 -13.71 15.57 -12.16
CA GLU A 33 -14.58 16.74 -12.17
C GLU A 33 -13.82 18.05 -11.97
N GLN A 34 -14.31 19.13 -12.57
CA GLN A 34 -13.66 20.45 -12.50
C GLN A 34 -13.61 21.03 -11.07
N TRP A 35 -14.53 20.62 -10.21
CA TRP A 35 -14.61 21.08 -8.81
C TRP A 35 -13.65 20.36 -7.87
N CYS A 36 -12.88 19.37 -8.34
CA CYS A 36 -11.92 18.66 -7.51
C CYS A 36 -10.81 19.58 -7.02
N ILE A 37 -10.63 19.61 -5.70
CA ILE A 37 -9.87 20.67 -5.01
C ILE A 37 -8.36 20.61 -5.21
N TYR A 38 -7.81 19.41 -5.49
CA TYR A 38 -6.36 19.20 -5.62
C TYR A 38 -5.96 18.59 -6.96
N ARG A 39 -6.81 18.67 -7.96
CA ARG A 39 -6.50 18.20 -9.30
C ARG A 39 -5.21 18.82 -9.82
N GLY A 40 -4.26 17.97 -10.26
CA GLY A 40 -2.93 18.41 -10.71
C GLY A 40 -2.02 18.91 -9.58
N LYS A 41 -2.35 18.63 -8.32
CA LYS A 41 -1.52 18.94 -7.16
C LYS A 41 -1.01 17.67 -6.50
N HIS A 42 0.18 17.76 -5.92
CA HIS A 42 0.79 16.66 -5.15
C HIS A 42 0.86 17.06 -3.67
N LEU A 43 -0.02 16.46 -2.87
CA LEU A 43 0.03 16.60 -1.42
C LEU A 43 0.92 15.50 -0.84
N MET A 44 1.58 15.77 0.27
CA MET A 44 2.25 14.73 1.04
C MET A 44 1.20 13.83 1.68
N THR A 45 1.22 12.54 1.32
CA THR A 45 0.30 11.51 1.80
C THR A 45 1.03 10.54 2.73
N PHE A 46 0.33 10.03 3.74
CA PHE A 46 0.93 9.17 4.77
C PHE A 46 -0.13 8.30 5.43
N VAL A 47 0.29 7.23 6.07
CA VAL A 47 -0.57 6.35 6.88
C VAL A 47 -0.42 6.61 8.38
N ASP A 48 0.70 7.21 8.79
CA ASP A 48 0.95 7.74 10.12
C ASP A 48 2.08 8.79 10.10
N ASN A 49 2.28 9.48 11.21
CA ASN A 49 3.36 10.44 11.40
C ASN A 49 3.61 10.68 12.90
N HIS A 50 4.46 11.67 13.22
CA HIS A 50 4.86 12.03 14.58
C HIS A 50 3.75 12.68 15.45
N ASP A 51 2.57 12.96 14.90
CA ASP A 51 1.46 13.64 15.57
C ASP A 51 0.23 12.75 15.78
N VAL A 52 0.21 11.56 15.16
CA VAL A 52 -0.92 10.63 15.20
C VAL A 52 -0.46 9.24 15.63
N SER A 53 -1.38 8.41 16.12
CA SER A 53 -1.08 7.01 16.44
C SER A 53 -0.54 6.28 15.22
N ARG A 54 0.44 5.40 15.46
CA ARG A 54 1.05 4.55 14.43
C ARG A 54 0.00 3.70 13.73
N LEU A 55 0.22 3.43 12.44
CA LEU A 55 -0.69 2.60 11.64
C LEU A 55 -0.93 1.23 12.29
N ALA A 56 0.16 0.60 12.75
CA ALA A 56 0.10 -0.70 13.42
C ALA A 56 -0.72 -0.68 14.71
N THR A 57 -0.84 0.47 15.38
CA THR A 57 -1.69 0.64 16.57
C THR A 57 -3.14 0.93 16.21
N ILE A 58 -3.39 1.79 15.21
CA ILE A 58 -4.73 2.28 14.90
C ILE A 58 -5.58 1.27 14.13
N LEU A 59 -4.95 0.39 13.32
CA LEU A 59 -5.65 -0.65 12.59
C LEU A 59 -6.02 -1.82 13.53
N THR A 60 -7.32 -2.13 13.57
CA THR A 60 -7.85 -3.23 14.39
C THR A 60 -7.51 -4.60 13.82
N ASN A 61 -7.46 -4.73 12.49
CA ASN A 61 -7.02 -5.93 11.80
C ASN A 61 -5.62 -5.70 11.19
N LYS A 62 -4.63 -6.44 11.67
CA LYS A 62 -3.24 -6.30 11.24
C LYS A 62 -3.00 -6.73 9.79
N ASN A 63 -3.86 -7.60 9.23
CA ASN A 63 -3.81 -7.98 7.81
C ASN A 63 -4.08 -6.78 6.88
N HIS A 64 -4.63 -5.69 7.39
CA HIS A 64 -4.84 -4.47 6.63
C HIS A 64 -3.60 -3.56 6.54
N ILE A 65 -2.55 -3.80 7.32
CA ILE A 65 -1.34 -2.96 7.28
C ILE A 65 -0.70 -2.96 5.89
N PRO A 66 -0.41 -4.11 5.26
CA PRO A 66 0.12 -4.14 3.89
C PRO A 66 -0.82 -3.48 2.87
N LEU A 67 -2.15 -3.63 3.06
CA LEU A 67 -3.15 -3.05 2.15
C LEU A 67 -3.20 -1.52 2.26
N ALA A 68 -3.02 -0.98 3.46
CA ALA A 68 -2.95 0.47 3.68
C ALA A 68 -1.73 1.07 2.96
N TYR A 69 -0.60 0.38 2.93
CA TYR A 69 0.56 0.78 2.12
C TYR A 69 0.29 0.59 0.62
N GLY A 70 -0.35 -0.52 0.21
CA GLY A 70 -0.78 -0.72 -1.17
C GLY A 70 -1.69 0.42 -1.65
N LEU A 71 -2.61 0.88 -0.81
CA LEU A 71 -3.43 2.04 -1.11
C LEU A 71 -2.61 3.34 -1.17
N LEU A 72 -1.72 3.58 -0.19
CA LEU A 72 -0.86 4.76 -0.11
C LEU A 72 0.03 4.92 -1.35
N PHE A 73 0.68 3.85 -1.80
CA PHE A 73 1.57 3.88 -2.96
C PHE A 73 0.83 3.91 -4.29
N GLY A 74 -0.42 3.43 -4.35
CA GLY A 74 -1.27 3.49 -5.53
C GLY A 74 -1.95 4.84 -5.76
N MET A 75 -2.37 5.52 -4.69
CA MET A 75 -3.16 6.75 -4.77
C MET A 75 -2.35 7.99 -5.20
N PRO A 76 -3.01 9.09 -5.61
CA PRO A 76 -2.36 10.37 -5.90
C PRO A 76 -1.66 10.96 -4.68
N GLY A 77 -0.59 11.74 -4.94
CA GLY A 77 0.18 12.46 -3.94
C GLY A 77 1.62 11.98 -3.84
N ILE A 78 2.35 12.45 -2.84
CA ILE A 78 3.73 12.06 -2.55
C ILE A 78 3.70 11.20 -1.29
N PRO A 79 3.84 9.87 -1.40
CA PRO A 79 3.81 8.99 -0.24
C PRO A 79 5.01 9.25 0.67
N CYS A 80 4.73 9.35 1.96
CA CYS A 80 5.72 9.54 3.01
C CYS A 80 5.58 8.40 4.03
N ILE A 81 6.68 7.75 4.36
CA ILE A 81 6.78 6.74 5.40
C ILE A 81 7.41 7.39 6.63
N TYR A 82 6.78 7.24 7.76
CA TYR A 82 7.35 7.66 9.03
C TYR A 82 8.24 6.55 9.57
N TYR A 83 9.43 6.90 10.05
CA TYR A 83 10.44 5.92 10.50
C TYR A 83 9.88 4.94 11.53
N GLY A 84 10.17 3.66 11.37
CA GLY A 84 9.64 2.57 12.20
C GLY A 84 8.34 1.98 11.68
N SER A 85 7.53 2.73 10.95
CA SER A 85 6.26 2.22 10.40
C SER A 85 6.47 1.21 9.29
N GLU A 86 7.62 1.23 8.62
CA GLU A 86 8.01 0.29 7.57
C GLU A 86 8.27 -1.14 8.09
N TRP A 87 8.39 -1.33 9.41
CA TRP A 87 8.43 -2.65 10.03
C TRP A 87 7.29 -2.89 11.02
N GLY A 88 6.29 -1.99 11.04
CA GLY A 88 5.10 -2.16 11.85
C GLY A 88 5.25 -1.72 13.31
N GLU A 89 6.09 -0.73 13.59
CA GLU A 89 6.22 -0.17 14.95
C GLU A 89 4.88 0.33 15.46
N GLU A 90 4.58 0.00 16.72
CA GLU A 90 3.37 0.45 17.40
C GLU A 90 3.63 1.71 18.22
N GLY A 91 2.58 2.51 18.43
CA GLY A 91 2.63 3.71 19.27
C GLY A 91 1.29 4.42 19.26
N ALA A 92 0.72 4.61 20.44
CA ALA A 92 -0.53 5.33 20.62
C ALA A 92 -0.28 6.80 20.95
N LYS A 93 -1.06 7.71 20.37
CA LYS A 93 -1.09 9.12 20.75
C LYS A 93 -1.59 9.24 22.17
N ALA A 94 -0.81 9.87 23.05
CA ALA A 94 -1.22 10.20 24.41
C ALA A 94 -1.64 11.68 24.53
N PRO A 95 -2.49 12.04 25.51
CA PRO A 95 -2.96 13.41 25.67
C PRO A 95 -1.87 14.41 26.07
N ASP A 96 -0.84 13.95 26.78
CA ASP A 96 0.13 14.76 27.50
C ASP A 96 1.57 14.65 26.96
N ASN A 97 1.84 13.65 26.11
CA ASN A 97 3.15 13.49 25.49
C ASN A 97 3.10 12.67 24.21
N ASP A 98 4.18 12.75 23.42
CA ASP A 98 4.33 12.06 22.12
C ASP A 98 5.44 11.01 22.15
N TYR A 99 5.96 10.60 23.31
CA TYR A 99 7.10 9.69 23.40
C TYR A 99 6.86 8.35 22.69
N ALA A 100 5.65 7.79 22.82
CA ALA A 100 5.29 6.54 22.14
C ALA A 100 5.29 6.65 20.61
N LEU A 101 5.13 7.88 20.07
CA LEU A 101 5.17 8.13 18.63
C LEU A 101 6.59 8.37 18.10
N ARG A 102 7.54 8.68 18.97
CA ARG A 102 8.90 9.11 18.62
C ARG A 102 9.98 8.26 19.31
N PRO A 103 9.91 6.92 19.20
CA PRO A 103 10.92 6.05 19.80
C PRO A 103 12.29 6.31 19.15
N CYS A 104 13.35 6.07 19.94
CA CYS A 104 14.71 6.00 19.44
C CYS A 104 15.04 4.52 19.19
N PHE A 105 15.50 4.19 18.00
CA PHE A 105 15.95 2.85 17.65
C PHE A 105 17.48 2.81 17.63
N GLU A 106 18.07 1.82 18.25
CA GLU A 106 19.52 1.57 18.16
C GLU A 106 19.87 1.03 16.77
N GLU A 107 19.00 0.14 16.25
CA GLU A 107 19.17 -0.49 14.94
C GLU A 107 17.82 -0.57 14.18
N PRO A 108 17.84 -0.55 12.84
CA PRO A 108 16.65 -0.85 12.03
C PRO A 108 16.20 -2.30 12.25
N LYS A 109 14.88 -2.54 12.12
CA LYS A 109 14.26 -3.87 12.26
C LYS A 109 13.52 -4.29 10.99
N PRO A 110 14.20 -4.37 9.81
CA PRO A 110 13.52 -4.70 8.57
C PRO A 110 12.88 -6.08 8.64
N ASN A 111 11.72 -6.22 8.00
CA ASN A 111 10.94 -7.45 7.93
C ASN A 111 10.22 -7.56 6.59
N GLU A 112 9.32 -8.53 6.44
CA GLU A 112 8.54 -8.75 5.20
C GLU A 112 7.76 -7.51 4.76
N LEU A 113 7.21 -6.73 5.71
CA LEU A 113 6.53 -5.47 5.38
C LEU A 113 7.50 -4.45 4.77
N THR A 114 8.75 -4.39 5.27
CA THR A 114 9.78 -3.52 4.72
C THR A 114 10.10 -3.87 3.27
N GLU A 115 10.23 -5.17 2.96
CA GLU A 115 10.50 -5.63 1.60
C GLU A 115 9.32 -5.33 0.66
N LEU A 116 8.10 -5.60 1.09
CA LEU A 116 6.90 -5.26 0.33
C LEU A 116 6.82 -3.76 0.03
N ILE A 117 7.14 -2.91 1.00
CA ILE A 117 7.18 -1.46 0.78
C ILE A 117 8.26 -1.07 -0.24
N ARG A 118 9.42 -1.73 -0.23
CA ARG A 118 10.46 -1.53 -1.26
C ARG A 118 9.94 -1.86 -2.66
N GLU A 119 9.24 -2.97 -2.80
CA GLU A 119 8.60 -3.35 -4.08
C GLU A 119 7.57 -2.30 -4.52
N MET A 120 6.69 -1.84 -3.62
CA MET A 120 5.72 -0.77 -3.91
C MET A 120 6.41 0.53 -4.35
N ILE A 121 7.52 0.91 -3.71
CA ILE A 121 8.33 2.07 -4.10
C ILE A 121 8.89 1.88 -5.51
N ALA A 122 9.45 0.71 -5.80
CA ALA A 122 10.03 0.42 -7.11
C ALA A 122 8.97 0.50 -8.22
N VAL A 123 7.82 -0.15 -8.03
CA VAL A 123 6.69 -0.11 -8.97
C VAL A 123 6.20 1.32 -9.18
N ARG A 124 6.01 2.08 -8.09
CA ARG A 124 5.56 3.48 -8.21
C ARG A 124 6.55 4.34 -8.97
N ARG A 125 7.85 4.21 -8.70
CA ARG A 125 8.90 5.00 -9.37
C ARG A 125 9.03 4.67 -10.85
N ALA A 126 8.67 3.46 -11.25
CA ALA A 126 8.69 3.02 -12.65
C ALA A 126 7.44 3.46 -13.45
N SER A 127 6.36 3.90 -12.79
CA SER A 127 5.10 4.28 -13.45
C SER A 127 4.83 5.78 -13.35
N ASP A 128 4.75 6.43 -14.52
CA ASP A 128 4.31 7.82 -14.62
C ASP A 128 2.84 7.97 -14.19
N ALA A 129 2.00 7.00 -14.51
CA ALA A 129 0.62 6.99 -14.08
C ALA A 129 0.47 7.02 -12.54
N LEU A 130 1.25 6.24 -11.80
CA LEU A 130 1.22 6.27 -10.33
C LEU A 130 1.77 7.59 -9.77
N CYS A 131 2.79 8.17 -10.41
CA CYS A 131 3.39 9.42 -9.98
C CYS A 131 2.51 10.64 -10.31
N ASN A 132 2.07 10.76 -11.55
CA ASN A 132 1.49 11.98 -12.11
C ASN A 132 0.06 11.80 -12.68
N GLY A 133 -0.40 10.56 -12.84
CA GLY A 133 -1.66 10.25 -13.51
C GLY A 133 -2.91 10.77 -12.79
N SER A 134 -3.99 10.89 -13.55
CA SER A 134 -5.33 11.13 -13.05
C SER A 134 -5.79 10.00 -12.12
N TYR A 135 -6.87 10.23 -11.39
CA TYR A 135 -7.50 9.24 -10.51
C TYR A 135 -8.96 9.04 -10.89
N ARG A 136 -9.38 7.78 -10.95
CA ARG A 136 -10.79 7.43 -11.17
C ARG A 136 -11.11 6.09 -10.53
N ASN A 137 -12.24 6.01 -9.80
CA ASN A 137 -12.78 4.74 -9.32
C ASN A 137 -13.31 3.91 -10.49
N VAL A 138 -13.02 2.61 -10.48
CA VAL A 138 -13.51 1.63 -11.45
C VAL A 138 -14.51 0.68 -10.77
N VAL A 139 -14.11 0.06 -9.65
CA VAL A 139 -14.99 -0.77 -8.83
C VAL A 139 -14.92 -0.28 -7.40
N LEU A 140 -16.07 -0.13 -6.76
CA LEU A 140 -16.18 0.31 -5.38
C LEU A 140 -17.30 -0.43 -4.68
N THR A 141 -16.95 -1.13 -3.61
CA THR A 141 -17.86 -1.78 -2.67
C THR A 141 -17.48 -1.41 -1.23
N ASN A 142 -18.12 -1.98 -0.24
CA ASN A 142 -17.72 -1.77 1.15
C ASN A 142 -16.29 -2.30 1.43
N HIS A 143 -15.91 -3.41 0.81
CA HIS A 143 -14.66 -4.10 1.14
C HIS A 143 -13.62 -4.05 0.00
N GLN A 144 -14.03 -3.70 -1.22
CA GLN A 144 -13.16 -3.70 -2.38
C GLN A 144 -13.11 -2.32 -3.03
N LEU A 145 -11.91 -1.97 -3.51
CA LEU A 145 -11.67 -0.76 -4.27
C LEU A 145 -10.73 -1.10 -5.43
N ILE A 146 -11.19 -0.86 -6.68
CA ILE A 146 -10.31 -0.81 -7.84
C ILE A 146 -10.37 0.60 -8.40
N PHE A 147 -9.21 1.22 -8.57
CA PHE A 147 -9.10 2.53 -9.19
C PHE A 147 -8.06 2.53 -10.29
N GLU A 148 -8.27 3.43 -11.23
CA GLU A 148 -7.36 3.69 -12.34
C GLU A 148 -6.49 4.91 -12.03
N ARG A 149 -5.20 4.80 -12.35
CA ARG A 149 -4.26 5.91 -12.51
C ARG A 149 -3.86 5.95 -13.97
N ARG A 150 -3.90 7.15 -14.59
CA ARG A 150 -3.67 7.26 -16.03
C ARG A 150 -3.04 8.58 -16.42
N THR A 151 -2.03 8.49 -17.30
CA THR A 151 -1.52 9.59 -18.14
C THR A 151 -1.86 9.31 -19.60
N ASP A 152 -1.37 10.11 -20.53
CA ASP A 152 -1.57 9.88 -21.97
C ASP A 152 -0.86 8.61 -22.47
N SER A 153 0.23 8.20 -21.79
CA SER A 153 1.11 7.10 -22.22
C SER A 153 1.20 5.93 -21.25
N ASP A 154 0.63 6.05 -20.03
CA ASP A 154 0.75 5.04 -18.98
C ASP A 154 -0.58 4.83 -18.27
N ARG A 155 -0.91 3.59 -17.97
CA ARG A 155 -2.15 3.22 -17.27
C ARG A 155 -1.89 2.11 -16.25
N MET A 156 -2.32 2.37 -15.02
CA MET A 156 -2.28 1.42 -13.91
C MET A 156 -3.67 1.18 -13.34
N LEU A 157 -3.97 -0.07 -13.02
CA LEU A 157 -5.09 -0.44 -12.16
C LEU A 157 -4.53 -0.87 -10.81
N VAL A 158 -5.11 -0.33 -9.74
CA VAL A 158 -4.78 -0.69 -8.36
C VAL A 158 -6.02 -1.33 -7.74
N ALA A 159 -5.90 -2.57 -7.30
CA ALA A 159 -6.99 -3.37 -6.76
C ALA A 159 -6.69 -3.72 -5.29
N ILE A 160 -7.58 -3.35 -4.38
CA ILE A 160 -7.49 -3.59 -2.93
C ILE A 160 -8.72 -4.40 -2.49
N ASN A 161 -8.50 -5.54 -1.84
CA ASN A 161 -9.53 -6.34 -1.19
C ASN A 161 -9.27 -6.41 0.32
N ALA A 162 -10.08 -5.75 1.11
CA ALA A 162 -9.99 -5.74 2.57
C ALA A 162 -10.73 -6.93 3.24
N SER A 163 -11.48 -7.71 2.47
CA SER A 163 -12.23 -8.87 2.97
C SER A 163 -11.31 -10.07 3.23
N ASP A 164 -11.72 -10.93 4.14
CA ASP A 164 -11.16 -12.26 4.39
C ASP A 164 -11.55 -13.31 3.33
N SER A 165 -12.30 -12.89 2.32
CA SER A 165 -12.82 -13.76 1.26
C SER A 165 -12.33 -13.27 -0.10
N GLU A 166 -12.15 -14.21 -1.03
CA GLU A 166 -11.89 -13.91 -2.44
C GLU A 166 -13.07 -13.12 -3.04
N TYR A 167 -12.76 -12.17 -3.87
CA TYR A 167 -13.73 -11.40 -4.61
C TYR A 167 -13.38 -11.33 -6.09
N THR A 168 -14.33 -11.64 -6.94
CA THR A 168 -14.21 -11.43 -8.39
C THR A 168 -14.90 -10.13 -8.77
N ALA A 169 -14.10 -9.11 -9.09
CA ALA A 169 -14.61 -7.86 -9.62
C ALA A 169 -15.02 -8.06 -11.09
N ASP A 170 -16.24 -7.67 -11.44
CA ASP A 170 -16.77 -7.70 -12.80
C ASP A 170 -17.15 -6.28 -13.22
N HIS A 171 -16.46 -5.75 -14.22
CA HIS A 171 -16.72 -4.41 -14.73
C HIS A 171 -16.24 -4.25 -16.18
N HIS A 172 -17.06 -3.66 -17.05
CA HIS A 172 -16.77 -3.53 -18.47
C HIS A 172 -15.49 -2.72 -18.81
N GLU A 173 -15.02 -1.89 -17.90
CA GLU A 173 -13.78 -1.11 -18.08
C GLU A 173 -12.50 -1.89 -17.67
N LEU A 174 -12.65 -3.07 -17.06
CA LEU A 174 -11.55 -3.97 -16.73
C LEU A 174 -11.18 -4.77 -17.98
N GLN A 175 -10.56 -4.13 -18.97
CA GLN A 175 -10.21 -4.77 -20.23
C GLN A 175 -8.84 -4.32 -20.71
N GLY A 176 -8.09 -5.26 -21.29
CA GLY A 176 -6.78 -5.03 -21.88
C GLY A 176 -5.75 -6.08 -21.53
N SER A 177 -4.56 -5.94 -22.10
CA SER A 177 -3.37 -6.69 -21.72
C SER A 177 -2.64 -5.94 -20.61
N PHE A 178 -2.33 -6.63 -19.53
CA PHE A 178 -1.66 -6.04 -18.36
C PHE A 178 -0.53 -6.94 -17.89
N GLU A 179 0.48 -6.33 -17.32
CA GLU A 179 1.45 -7.01 -16.46
C GLU A 179 1.06 -6.82 -15.01
N LYS A 180 0.96 -7.92 -14.25
CA LYS A 180 0.79 -7.85 -12.80
C LYS A 180 2.16 -7.53 -12.19
N VAL A 181 2.35 -6.27 -11.82
CA VAL A 181 3.65 -5.73 -11.37
C VAL A 181 3.78 -5.71 -9.85
N LEU A 182 2.68 -5.94 -9.11
CA LEU A 182 2.66 -6.12 -7.67
C LEU A 182 1.55 -7.10 -7.30
N SER A 183 1.81 -8.01 -6.38
CA SER A 183 0.80 -8.89 -5.78
C SER A 183 1.13 -9.16 -4.32
N TYR A 184 0.22 -8.73 -3.44
CA TYR A 184 0.23 -9.12 -2.03
C TYR A 184 -1.13 -9.78 -1.71
N PRO A 185 -1.18 -10.92 -1.02
CA PRO A 185 -0.04 -11.77 -0.70
C PRO A 185 0.65 -12.31 -1.95
N CYS A 186 1.93 -12.67 -1.79
CA CYS A 186 2.67 -13.30 -2.88
C CYS A 186 2.03 -14.65 -3.22
N ALA A 187 1.97 -15.02 -4.52
CA ALA A 187 1.32 -16.25 -4.97
C ALA A 187 1.85 -17.54 -4.30
N ALA A 188 3.08 -17.51 -3.76
CA ALA A 188 3.68 -18.62 -3.01
C ALA A 188 3.10 -18.78 -1.59
N GLU A 189 2.45 -17.77 -1.03
CA GLU A 189 1.94 -17.76 0.36
C GLU A 189 0.42 -17.96 0.47
N ALA A 190 -0.30 -17.85 -0.63
CA ALA A 190 -1.76 -17.99 -0.66
C ALA A 190 -2.29 -19.36 -0.21
N GLY A 191 -1.41 -20.33 0.11
CA GLY A 191 -1.73 -21.65 0.63
C GLY A 191 -1.41 -21.90 2.11
N LYS A 192 -0.83 -20.91 2.83
CA LYS A 192 -0.50 -21.04 4.25
C LYS A 192 -1.45 -20.20 5.10
N SER A 193 -2.43 -20.83 5.70
CA SER A 193 -3.26 -20.26 6.77
C SER A 193 -2.35 -19.82 7.92
N SER A 194 -2.36 -18.53 8.23
CA SER A 194 -1.67 -17.94 9.37
C SER A 194 -2.34 -18.36 10.69
N CYS A 195 -1.95 -19.50 11.21
CA CYS A 195 -2.09 -19.88 12.63
C CYS A 195 -0.87 -20.71 12.96
N ASP A 196 0.12 -20.06 13.54
CA ASP A 196 1.14 -20.55 14.46
C ASP A 196 2.48 -19.84 14.23
N SER A 197 2.73 -18.80 14.98
CA SER A 197 4.09 -18.42 15.34
C SER A 197 4.09 -17.75 16.71
N ALA A 198 4.18 -18.59 17.74
CA ALA A 198 4.70 -18.20 19.04
C ALA A 198 5.94 -19.06 19.32
N ALA A 199 7.04 -18.36 19.60
CA ALA A 199 8.25 -18.84 20.29
C ALA A 199 9.14 -19.86 19.55
N GLU A 200 10.36 -19.40 19.17
CA GLU A 200 11.57 -20.06 19.66
C GLU A 200 12.80 -19.15 19.57
N THR A 201 13.36 -18.96 20.69
CA THR A 201 14.66 -18.64 21.29
C THR A 201 15.88 -18.43 20.39
N ALA A 202 16.61 -17.40 20.84
CA ALA A 202 17.95 -17.00 20.48
C ALA A 202 19.01 -18.13 20.54
N ALA A 203 19.95 -18.09 19.61
CA ALA A 203 21.29 -18.62 19.80
C ALA A 203 22.32 -17.74 19.10
N ASP A 204 23.20 -17.26 19.91
CA ASP A 204 24.45 -16.50 19.76
C ASP A 204 25.42 -17.11 18.74
N THR A 205 26.00 -16.31 17.84
CA THR A 205 27.40 -16.48 17.42
C THR A 205 27.97 -15.18 16.81
N SER A 206 29.15 -14.89 17.28
CA SER A 206 30.01 -13.70 17.15
C SER A 206 30.63 -13.46 15.76
N ALA A 207 30.73 -12.17 15.44
CA ALA A 207 31.80 -11.39 14.80
C ALA A 207 32.57 -11.92 13.57
N SER A 208 32.59 -11.09 12.50
CA SER A 208 33.85 -10.49 12.00
C SER A 208 33.53 -9.34 11.04
N GLU A 209 34.17 -8.20 11.31
CA GLU A 209 34.21 -7.02 10.45
C GLU A 209 35.04 -7.34 9.20
N ASP A 210 34.51 -6.97 8.01
CA ASP A 210 35.37 -6.46 6.93
C ASP A 210 34.57 -5.52 6.03
N GLY A 211 35.08 -4.30 5.88
CA GLY A 211 34.46 -3.25 5.10
C GLY A 211 34.76 -3.42 3.61
N SER A 212 33.70 -3.48 2.83
CA SER A 212 33.80 -3.27 1.38
C SER A 212 32.53 -2.52 0.94
N ALA A 213 32.73 -1.33 0.38
CA ALA A 213 31.69 -0.53 -0.23
C ALA A 213 31.14 -1.26 -1.45
N ASP A 214 29.94 -1.80 -1.34
CA ASP A 214 29.25 -2.47 -2.43
C ASP A 214 28.27 -1.51 -3.11
N THR A 215 28.43 -1.41 -4.42
CA THR A 215 27.46 -0.81 -5.35
C THR A 215 26.11 -1.53 -5.24
N PRO A 216 24.97 -0.84 -5.36
CA PRO A 216 23.67 -1.49 -5.23
C PRO A 216 23.48 -2.53 -6.33
N GLU A 217 23.49 -3.78 -5.95
CA GLU A 217 23.07 -4.90 -6.77
C GLU A 217 21.62 -4.69 -7.21
N THR A 218 21.41 -4.77 -8.51
CA THR A 218 20.09 -4.71 -9.15
C THR A 218 19.19 -5.75 -8.51
N ALA A 219 18.08 -5.30 -7.93
CA ALA A 219 17.03 -6.13 -7.37
C ALA A 219 16.71 -7.29 -8.31
N ALA A 220 16.71 -8.51 -7.76
CA ALA A 220 16.31 -9.73 -8.44
C ALA A 220 14.95 -9.52 -9.10
N GLY A 221 14.86 -9.79 -10.40
CA GLY A 221 13.71 -9.49 -11.22
C GLY A 221 12.42 -10.08 -10.66
N ALA A 222 11.50 -9.23 -10.28
CA ALA A 222 10.12 -9.63 -10.05
C ALA A 222 9.63 -10.34 -11.32
N VAL A 223 9.13 -11.57 -11.18
CA VAL A 223 8.51 -12.30 -12.29
C VAL A 223 7.19 -11.60 -12.59
N THR A 224 7.21 -10.70 -13.58
CA THR A 224 6.00 -10.06 -14.07
C THR A 224 5.19 -11.07 -14.87
N GLU A 225 3.96 -11.31 -14.45
CA GLU A 225 3.02 -12.17 -15.15
C GLU A 225 2.15 -11.32 -16.07
N THR A 226 2.22 -11.59 -17.39
CA THR A 226 1.31 -10.95 -18.34
C THR A 226 -0.06 -11.61 -18.25
N VAL A 227 -1.09 -10.82 -17.94
CA VAL A 227 -2.48 -11.25 -17.81
C VAL A 227 -3.36 -10.48 -18.80
N THR A 228 -4.24 -11.20 -19.49
CA THR A 228 -5.30 -10.56 -20.29
C THR A 228 -6.54 -10.43 -19.43
N ILE A 229 -6.93 -9.20 -19.11
CA ILE A 229 -8.12 -8.89 -18.33
C ILE A 229 -9.29 -8.73 -19.31
N GLN A 230 -10.36 -9.51 -19.13
CA GLN A 230 -11.58 -9.54 -19.96
C GLN A 230 -12.81 -9.28 -19.10
N GLY A 231 -12.88 -8.08 -18.52
CA GLY A 231 -14.00 -7.66 -17.68
C GLY A 231 -13.90 -8.08 -16.23
N GLN A 232 -12.99 -8.99 -15.87
CA GLN A 232 -12.92 -9.54 -14.51
C GLN A 232 -11.50 -9.52 -13.93
N ILE A 233 -11.41 -9.21 -12.63
CA ILE A 233 -10.19 -9.34 -11.82
C ILE A 233 -10.52 -10.16 -10.57
N VAL A 234 -9.77 -11.25 -10.35
CA VAL A 234 -9.84 -12.05 -9.11
C VAL A 234 -8.92 -11.41 -8.07
N MET A 235 -9.50 -11.08 -6.93
CA MET A 235 -8.83 -10.43 -5.81
C MET A 235 -8.81 -11.40 -4.62
N PRO A 236 -7.65 -11.98 -4.27
CA PRO A 236 -7.53 -12.86 -3.10
C PRO A 236 -7.96 -12.18 -1.80
N PRO A 237 -8.21 -12.94 -0.72
CA PRO A 237 -8.43 -12.37 0.60
C PRO A 237 -7.28 -11.45 1.03
N TYR A 238 -7.58 -10.33 1.67
CA TYR A 238 -6.59 -9.36 2.17
C TYR A 238 -5.50 -9.05 1.14
N SER A 239 -5.88 -8.60 -0.06
CA SER A 239 -4.93 -8.43 -1.17
C SER A 239 -4.80 -6.99 -1.66
N ALA A 240 -3.58 -6.70 -2.16
CA ALA A 240 -3.26 -5.52 -2.94
C ALA A 240 -2.56 -5.96 -4.23
N GLN A 241 -3.10 -5.57 -5.38
CA GLN A 241 -2.56 -5.95 -6.69
C GLN A 241 -2.48 -4.72 -7.59
N TYR A 242 -1.37 -4.61 -8.34
CA TYR A 242 -1.18 -3.56 -9.32
C TYR A 242 -1.00 -4.18 -10.70
N PHE A 243 -1.72 -3.63 -11.66
CA PHE A 243 -1.72 -4.06 -13.06
C PHE A 243 -1.31 -2.90 -13.94
N HIS A 244 -0.20 -3.05 -14.63
CA HIS A 244 0.33 -2.11 -15.62
C HIS A 244 -0.12 -2.51 -17.02
N GLN A 245 -0.78 -1.61 -17.74
CA GLN A 245 -1.23 -1.88 -19.11
C GLN A 245 -0.03 -1.89 -20.06
N VAL A 246 0.09 -2.94 -20.90
CA VAL A 246 1.12 -3.13 -21.92
C VAL A 246 0.53 -3.02 -23.31
#